data_2aa3a010e1911eda6752b8669e7c0f49
#
_entry.id   2aa3a010e1911eda6752b8669e7c0f49
#
_cell.length_a   1.000
_cell.length_b   1.000
_cell.length_c   1.000
_cell.angle_alpha   90.00
_cell.angle_beta   90.00
_cell.angle_gamma   90.00
#
_symmetry.space_group_name_H-M   'P 1'
#
loop_
_entity.id
_entity.type
_entity.pdbx_description
1 polymer ?
#
loop_
_entity_poly.entity_id
_entity_poly.type
_entity_poly.pdbx_seq_one_letter_code
_entity_poly.pdbx_strand_id
1 'polypeptide(L)'
;MRAPSVFNFFRPGYVPPNTELGKLGITAPEFEITDESTTVGWVNFAQTFVVSGVGETRPNYGAEVALASDPPALVQRVVRLLAPGSISASTQTLITQAVATLPAVTDANRLNRVYAAVLLVLAAPEYLVQA
;
A
#
# COMPACT_ATOMS: atom_id res chain seq x y z
N MET A 1 8.41 6.99 -7.15
CA MET A 1 8.35 7.35 -8.58
C MET A 1 9.08 8.67 -8.79
N ARG A 2 9.81 8.84 -9.86
CA ARG A 2 10.51 10.08 -10.18
C ARG A 2 10.01 10.58 -11.53
N ALA A 3 9.56 11.84 -11.61
CA ALA A 3 9.25 12.46 -12.89
C ALA A 3 10.53 12.57 -13.72
N PRO A 4 10.48 12.36 -15.05
CA PRO A 4 11.65 12.40 -15.92
C PRO A 4 12.26 13.81 -16.06
N SER A 5 11.53 14.86 -15.66
CA SER A 5 12.05 16.23 -15.63
C SER A 5 11.47 17.03 -14.48
N VAL A 6 12.06 18.20 -14.18
CA VAL A 6 11.56 19.16 -13.19
C VAL A 6 10.35 19.96 -13.66
N PHE A 7 10.05 19.90 -14.96
CA PHE A 7 8.87 20.53 -15.54
C PHE A 7 7.69 19.55 -15.51
N ASN A 8 6.47 20.11 -15.53
CA ASN A 8 5.26 19.31 -15.59
C ASN A 8 5.24 18.47 -16.88
N PHE A 9 5.47 17.18 -16.74
CA PHE A 9 5.57 16.23 -17.84
C PHE A 9 4.21 15.62 -18.20
N PHE A 10 3.21 15.83 -17.35
CA PHE A 10 1.92 15.19 -17.48
C PHE A 10 1.06 15.84 -18.56
N ARG A 11 0.54 15.05 -19.47
CA ARG A 11 -0.44 15.48 -20.47
C ARG A 11 -1.82 15.53 -19.81
N PRO A 12 -2.51 16.68 -19.78
CA PRO A 12 -3.81 16.79 -19.10
C PRO A 12 -4.88 15.79 -19.57
N GLY A 13 -4.80 15.35 -20.83
CA GLY A 13 -5.73 14.40 -21.43
C GLY A 13 -5.22 12.95 -21.46
N TYR A 14 -4.18 12.60 -20.69
CA TYR A 14 -3.65 11.25 -20.71
C TYR A 14 -4.64 10.25 -20.11
N VAL A 15 -4.93 9.19 -20.88
CA VAL A 15 -5.77 8.06 -20.49
C VAL A 15 -4.87 6.82 -20.45
N PRO A 16 -4.71 6.15 -19.28
CA PRO A 16 -3.81 5.02 -19.16
C PRO A 16 -4.26 3.85 -20.05
N PRO A 17 -3.44 3.42 -21.03
CA PRO A 17 -3.81 2.31 -21.92
C PRO A 17 -3.85 0.97 -21.15
N ASN A 18 -4.69 0.05 -21.60
CA ASN A 18 -4.81 -1.31 -21.03
C ASN A 18 -5.18 -1.39 -19.53
N THR A 19 -5.84 -0.35 -19.02
CA THR A 19 -6.34 -0.29 -17.64
C THR A 19 -7.86 -0.18 -17.60
N GLU A 20 -8.47 -0.40 -16.43
CA GLU A 20 -9.90 -0.10 -16.25
C GLU A 20 -10.21 1.39 -16.44
N LEU A 21 -9.31 2.28 -16.01
CA LEU A 21 -9.43 3.71 -16.27
C LEU A 21 -9.45 4.01 -17.77
N GLY A 22 -8.59 3.30 -18.53
CA GLY A 22 -8.56 3.39 -19.98
C GLY A 22 -9.86 2.95 -20.65
N LYS A 23 -10.46 1.86 -20.17
CA LYS A 23 -11.77 1.37 -20.69
C LYS A 23 -12.90 2.37 -20.42
N LEU A 24 -12.85 3.08 -19.32
CA LEU A 24 -13.83 4.10 -18.94
C LEU A 24 -13.52 5.48 -19.54
N GLY A 25 -12.41 5.64 -20.25
CA GLY A 25 -11.98 6.93 -20.81
C GLY A 25 -11.62 7.98 -19.75
N ILE A 26 -11.29 7.56 -18.54
CA ILE A 26 -10.95 8.47 -17.43
C ILE A 26 -9.52 8.97 -17.62
N THR A 27 -9.37 10.30 -17.60
CA THR A 27 -8.06 10.94 -17.65
C THR A 27 -7.35 10.82 -16.31
N ALA A 28 -6.10 10.36 -16.33
CA ALA A 28 -5.27 10.21 -15.16
C ALA A 28 -3.80 10.52 -15.52
N PRO A 29 -3.45 11.81 -15.69
CA PRO A 29 -2.13 12.24 -16.16
C PRO A 29 -0.99 11.75 -15.28
N GLU A 30 -1.19 11.58 -13.99
CA GLU A 30 -0.23 11.08 -13.02
C GLU A 30 0.26 9.64 -13.31
N PHE A 31 -0.53 8.86 -14.05
CA PHE A 31 -0.13 7.51 -14.48
C PHE A 31 0.83 7.52 -15.67
N GLU A 32 1.12 8.65 -16.29
CA GLU A 32 2.08 8.74 -17.40
C GLU A 32 3.51 8.37 -16.96
N ILE A 33 3.81 8.49 -15.66
CA ILE A 33 5.10 8.07 -15.08
C ILE A 33 5.04 6.67 -14.45
N THR A 34 3.91 5.98 -14.54
CA THR A 34 3.70 4.65 -13.96
C THR A 34 3.92 3.60 -15.04
N ASP A 35 4.94 2.78 -14.88
CA ASP A 35 5.26 1.62 -15.70
C ASP A 35 5.44 0.38 -14.81
N GLU A 36 5.69 -0.76 -15.42
CA GLU A 36 5.91 -2.02 -14.69
C GLU A 36 7.08 -1.90 -13.71
N SER A 37 8.16 -1.24 -14.10
CA SER A 37 9.36 -1.10 -13.27
C SER A 37 9.13 -0.18 -12.07
N THR A 38 8.39 0.91 -12.25
CA THR A 38 8.06 1.84 -11.16
C THR A 38 7.06 1.22 -10.18
N THR A 39 6.13 0.39 -10.66
CA THR A 39 5.18 -0.35 -9.80
C THR A 39 5.90 -1.36 -8.92
N VAL A 40 6.79 -2.18 -9.50
CA VAL A 40 7.64 -3.12 -8.73
C VAL A 40 8.57 -2.36 -7.79
N GLY A 41 9.17 -1.26 -8.27
CA GLY A 41 10.03 -0.39 -7.47
C GLY A 41 9.30 0.19 -6.24
N TRP A 42 8.02 0.54 -6.37
CA TRP A 42 7.21 0.99 -5.25
C TRP A 42 7.03 -0.10 -4.20
N VAL A 43 6.66 -1.32 -4.61
CA VAL A 43 6.46 -2.44 -3.68
C VAL A 43 7.76 -2.78 -2.94
N ASN A 44 8.88 -2.83 -3.64
CA ASN A 44 10.19 -3.10 -3.03
C ASN A 44 10.61 -1.98 -2.06
N PHE A 45 10.36 -0.72 -2.42
CA PHE A 45 10.60 0.41 -1.51
C PHE A 45 9.72 0.32 -0.27
N ALA A 46 8.41 0.07 -0.45
CA ALA A 46 7.47 -0.06 0.66
C ALA A 46 7.88 -1.20 1.60
N GLN A 47 8.30 -2.35 1.06
CA GLN A 47 8.80 -3.46 1.86
C GLN A 47 10.03 -3.07 2.69
N THR A 48 11.01 -2.41 2.08
CA THR A 48 12.21 -1.94 2.78
C THR A 48 11.85 -0.93 3.86
N PHE A 49 10.97 0.02 3.55
CA PHE A 49 10.52 1.05 4.48
C PHE A 49 9.78 0.44 5.68
N VAL A 50 8.87 -0.50 5.44
CA VAL A 50 8.07 -1.16 6.47
C VAL A 50 8.96 -1.97 7.42
N VAL A 51 9.95 -2.68 6.91
CA VAL A 51 10.80 -3.57 7.74
C VAL A 51 11.93 -2.80 8.42
N SER A 52 12.62 -1.94 7.68
CA SER A 52 13.89 -1.36 8.12
C SER A 52 13.85 0.16 8.32
N GLY A 53 12.81 0.82 7.79
CA GLY A 53 12.80 2.27 7.68
C GLY A 53 13.75 2.78 6.59
N VAL A 54 13.83 4.10 6.45
CA VAL A 54 14.71 4.77 5.48
C VAL A 54 15.38 5.99 6.13
N GLY A 55 16.66 6.15 5.90
CA GLY A 55 17.45 7.22 6.52
C GLY A 55 17.47 7.09 8.05
N GLU A 56 17.07 8.14 8.73
CA GLU A 56 16.96 8.18 10.20
C GLU A 56 15.61 7.72 10.73
N THR A 57 14.63 7.52 9.85
CA THR A 57 13.27 7.10 10.22
C THR A 57 13.25 5.59 10.48
N ARG A 58 12.80 5.21 11.68
CA ARG A 58 12.60 3.80 12.05
C ARG A 58 11.14 3.59 12.45
N PRO A 59 10.47 2.57 11.90
CA PRO A 59 9.10 2.28 12.29
C PRO A 59 9.06 1.70 13.71
N ASN A 60 8.01 2.06 14.45
CA ASN A 60 7.72 1.49 15.76
C ASN A 60 6.31 0.86 15.72
N TYR A 61 6.26 -0.45 15.83
CA TYR A 61 5.02 -1.24 15.73
C TYR A 61 4.52 -1.79 17.06
N GLY A 62 4.97 -1.24 18.19
CA GLY A 62 4.60 -1.79 19.51
C GLY A 62 3.09 -1.91 19.72
N ALA A 63 2.32 -0.92 19.30
CA ALA A 63 0.86 -0.92 19.41
C ALA A 63 0.19 -1.92 18.43
N GLU A 64 0.73 -2.09 17.25
CA GLU A 64 0.21 -2.98 16.20
C GLU A 64 0.54 -4.45 16.52
N VAL A 65 1.71 -4.73 17.07
CA VAL A 65 2.11 -6.10 17.53
C VAL A 65 1.16 -6.59 18.60
N ALA A 66 0.66 -5.72 19.48
CA ALA A 66 -0.33 -6.11 20.50
C ALA A 66 -1.65 -6.60 19.86
N LEU A 67 -1.99 -6.12 18.66
CA LEU A 67 -3.18 -6.53 17.89
C LEU A 67 -2.91 -7.69 16.92
N ALA A 68 -1.68 -8.15 16.82
CA ALA A 68 -1.30 -9.13 15.80
C ALA A 68 -2.01 -10.51 15.96
N SER A 69 -2.58 -10.81 17.11
CA SER A 69 -3.38 -12.02 17.34
C SER A 69 -4.82 -11.91 16.80
N ASP A 70 -5.26 -10.68 16.50
CA ASP A 70 -6.60 -10.37 15.96
C ASP A 70 -6.44 -9.67 14.59
N PRO A 71 -6.41 -10.42 13.47
CA PRO A 71 -6.24 -9.85 12.14
C PRO A 71 -7.24 -8.76 11.76
N PRO A 72 -8.55 -8.89 12.04
CA PRO A 72 -9.50 -7.83 11.80
C PRO A 72 -9.16 -6.53 12.53
N ALA A 73 -8.86 -6.59 13.82
CA ALA A 73 -8.50 -5.40 14.60
C ALA A 73 -7.19 -4.77 14.13
N LEU A 74 -6.20 -5.60 13.76
CA LEU A 74 -4.93 -5.14 13.20
C LEU A 74 -5.14 -4.39 11.90
N VAL A 75 -5.85 -5.00 10.93
CA VAL A 75 -6.09 -4.40 9.62
C VAL A 75 -6.90 -3.12 9.73
N GLN A 76 -7.96 -3.11 10.56
CA GLN A 76 -8.76 -1.91 10.79
C GLN A 76 -7.90 -0.76 11.35
N ARG A 77 -6.99 -1.05 12.30
CA ARG A 77 -6.08 -0.04 12.85
C ARG A 77 -5.14 0.49 11.79
N VAL A 78 -4.50 -0.39 11.00
CA VAL A 78 -3.57 0.02 9.93
C VAL A 78 -4.28 0.86 8.88
N VAL A 79 -5.46 0.45 8.43
CA VAL A 79 -6.28 1.23 7.48
C VAL A 79 -6.63 2.60 8.06
N ARG A 80 -7.05 2.67 9.33
CA ARG A 80 -7.38 3.96 9.96
C ARG A 80 -6.18 4.91 10.06
N LEU A 81 -4.97 4.39 10.20
CA LEU A 81 -3.76 5.20 10.30
C LEU A 81 -3.21 5.64 8.93
N LEU A 82 -3.26 4.77 7.92
CA LEU A 82 -2.61 5.00 6.64
C LEU A 82 -3.57 5.51 5.55
N ALA A 83 -4.82 5.07 5.58
CA ALA A 83 -5.79 5.31 4.50
C ALA A 83 -7.22 5.47 5.04
N PRO A 84 -7.49 6.44 5.94
CA PRO A 84 -8.79 6.59 6.56
C PRO A 84 -9.87 6.88 5.51
N GLY A 85 -10.84 5.97 5.40
CA GLY A 85 -11.96 6.10 4.47
C GLY A 85 -11.67 5.77 3.01
N SER A 86 -10.41 5.50 2.63
CA SER A 86 -10.02 5.24 1.24
C SER A 86 -10.15 3.78 0.85
N ILE A 87 -9.87 2.84 1.76
CA ILE A 87 -9.89 1.40 1.47
C ILE A 87 -11.31 0.84 1.59
N SER A 88 -11.79 0.20 0.52
CA SER A 88 -13.13 -0.42 0.49
C SER A 88 -13.25 -1.59 1.48
N ALA A 89 -14.47 -1.89 1.91
CA ALA A 89 -14.73 -3.01 2.82
C ALA A 89 -14.32 -4.38 2.20
N SER A 90 -14.45 -4.52 0.89
CA SER A 90 -14.02 -5.72 0.15
C SER A 90 -12.50 -5.88 0.22
N THR A 91 -11.73 -4.82 -0.04
CA THR A 91 -10.27 -4.83 0.05
C THR A 91 -9.80 -5.07 1.48
N GLN A 92 -10.43 -4.46 2.49
CA GLN A 92 -10.13 -4.74 3.89
C GLN A 92 -10.35 -6.21 4.25
N THR A 93 -11.43 -6.82 3.73
CA THR A 93 -11.70 -8.25 3.93
C THR A 93 -10.62 -9.13 3.31
N LEU A 94 -10.20 -8.84 2.08
CA LEU A 94 -9.12 -9.57 1.40
C LEU A 94 -7.79 -9.46 2.15
N ILE A 95 -7.43 -8.26 2.60
CA ILE A 95 -6.22 -8.02 3.40
C ILE A 95 -6.29 -8.81 4.71
N THR A 96 -7.45 -8.78 5.38
CA THR A 96 -7.65 -9.50 6.65
C THR A 96 -7.49 -11.01 6.46
N GLN A 97 -8.06 -11.57 5.40
CA GLN A 97 -7.91 -13.00 5.07
C GLN A 97 -6.45 -13.35 4.81
N ALA A 98 -5.73 -12.56 4.01
CA ALA A 98 -4.32 -12.77 3.73
C ALA A 98 -3.46 -12.70 5.00
N VAL A 99 -3.68 -11.70 5.85
CA VAL A 99 -2.98 -11.53 7.13
C VAL A 99 -3.27 -12.69 8.09
N ALA A 100 -4.50 -13.22 8.09
CA ALA A 100 -4.90 -14.34 8.94
C ALA A 100 -4.17 -15.65 8.61
N THR A 101 -3.71 -15.84 7.37
CA THR A 101 -2.93 -17.03 6.97
C THR A 101 -1.55 -17.09 7.62
N LEU A 102 -1.01 -15.96 8.07
CA LEU A 102 0.31 -15.88 8.67
C LEU A 102 0.26 -16.33 10.15
N PRO A 103 1.26 -17.03 10.66
CA PRO A 103 1.32 -17.40 12.07
C PRO A 103 1.48 -16.17 12.98
N ALA A 104 1.04 -16.28 14.25
CA ALA A 104 1.20 -15.24 15.27
C ALA A 104 1.65 -15.83 16.63
N VAL A 105 2.36 -16.96 16.60
CA VAL A 105 2.74 -17.71 17.81
C VAL A 105 3.90 -17.04 18.56
N THR A 106 4.92 -16.60 17.81
CA THR A 106 6.09 -15.92 18.38
C THR A 106 6.04 -14.42 18.14
N ASP A 107 6.84 -13.64 18.85
CA ASP A 107 6.92 -12.20 18.64
C ASP A 107 7.41 -11.86 17.24
N ALA A 108 8.34 -12.64 16.69
CA ALA A 108 8.77 -12.48 15.29
C ALA A 108 7.60 -12.74 14.30
N ASN A 109 6.78 -13.77 14.55
CA ASN A 109 5.61 -14.03 13.72
C ASN A 109 4.58 -12.89 13.81
N ARG A 110 4.33 -12.36 15.01
CA ARG A 110 3.43 -11.21 15.21
C ARG A 110 3.92 -9.99 14.47
N LEU A 111 5.21 -9.69 14.55
CA LEU A 111 5.83 -8.58 13.83
C LEU A 111 5.73 -8.77 12.30
N ASN A 112 5.99 -9.98 11.79
CA ASN A 112 5.82 -10.29 10.37
C ASN A 112 4.37 -10.11 9.90
N ARG A 113 3.40 -10.47 10.75
CA ARG A 113 1.97 -10.24 10.47
C ARG A 113 1.65 -8.75 10.37
N VAL A 114 2.25 -7.92 11.23
CA VAL A 114 2.13 -6.45 11.15
C VAL A 114 2.75 -5.92 9.86
N TYR A 115 3.94 -6.36 9.50
CA TYR A 115 4.59 -5.98 8.24
C TYR A 115 3.71 -6.29 7.03
N ALA A 116 3.13 -7.49 7.00
CA ALA A 116 2.22 -7.88 5.93
C ALA A 116 0.97 -7.00 5.86
N ALA A 117 0.35 -6.70 7.00
CA ALA A 117 -0.82 -5.83 7.05
C ALA A 117 -0.50 -4.41 6.52
N VAL A 118 0.60 -3.82 6.96
CA VAL A 118 1.04 -2.50 6.50
C VAL A 118 1.36 -2.52 5.00
N LEU A 119 2.13 -3.51 4.54
CA LEU A 119 2.53 -3.62 3.14
C LEU A 119 1.32 -3.80 2.22
N LEU A 120 0.35 -4.64 2.59
CA LEU A 120 -0.84 -4.88 1.80
C LEU A 120 -1.74 -3.64 1.70
N VAL A 121 -1.84 -2.84 2.77
CA VAL A 121 -2.54 -1.55 2.72
C VAL A 121 -1.82 -0.57 1.80
N LEU A 122 -0.48 -0.45 1.90
CA LEU A 122 0.32 0.43 1.03
C LEU A 122 0.29 0.00 -0.45
N ALA A 123 0.08 -1.29 -0.73
CA ALA A 123 -0.02 -1.84 -2.07
C ALA A 123 -1.46 -1.84 -2.62
N ALA A 124 -2.45 -1.50 -1.80
CA ALA A 124 -3.84 -1.47 -2.25
C ALA A 124 -4.06 -0.39 -3.33
N PRO A 125 -4.82 -0.69 -4.40
CA PRO A 125 -5.10 0.29 -5.45
C PRO A 125 -5.71 1.59 -4.91
N GLU A 126 -6.61 1.49 -3.95
CA GLU A 126 -7.28 2.65 -3.32
C GLU A 126 -6.34 3.50 -2.46
N TYR A 127 -5.19 2.94 -2.02
CA TYR A 127 -4.14 3.71 -1.37
C TYR A 127 -3.29 4.48 -2.38
N LEU A 128 -3.02 3.87 -3.54
CA LEU A 128 -2.17 4.45 -4.58
C LEU A 128 -2.92 5.51 -5.40
N VAL A 129 -4.22 5.33 -5.56
CA VAL A 129 -5.10 6.25 -6.33
C VAL A 129 -6.02 6.94 -5.34
N GLN A 130 -5.70 8.17 -5.00
CA GLN A 130 -6.57 9.03 -4.20
C GLN A 130 -7.60 9.66 -5.13
N ALA A 131 -8.87 9.27 -4.99
CA ALA A 131 -10.01 9.85 -5.70
C ALA A 131 -10.62 11.00 -4.89
#